data_e5133bda9c9f8b9484e73828ce6017de
#
_entry.id   e5133bda9c9f8b9484e73828ce6017de
#
_cell.length_a   1.000
_cell.length_b   1.000
_cell.length_c   1.000
_cell.angle_alpha   90.00
_cell.angle_beta   90.00
_cell.angle_gamma   90.00
#
_symmetry.space_group_name_H-M   'P 1'
#
loop_
_entity.id
_entity.type
_entity.pdbx_description
1 polymer ?
#
loop_
_entity_poly.entity_id
_entity_poly.type
_entity_poly.pdbx_seq_one_letter_code
_entity_poly.pdbx_strand_id
1 'polypeptide(L)'
;MNPIVSVILPVRNGGAYLAEAVASILDQSLDRLELILVNDHSDDGSIAAIGRQDKRLCVIDSSGRGVARAFNTGLSQARGQFVARMDADDVSMPNRLEVQSRFLEKHPGVDICGACVEIFSQQELAGGNLRYQQWLNNCTTPEQIHRELFIESPIPNPSAMFRRNAIDKLAGYGDPDWPEDYDLFLRADAAGMLMAKPDGILLRWREHEQRLTRTDSRYDIARFQAAKAHFLATYRLQGRPVVIWGAGPTGRLMHDLLLAEGVSILGFLEVHPRRIGGTKRGLPMWPIERVTELENELVLVAVGAAGARDEIRVWMEAQEKQEGRDYLFVA
;
A
#
# COMPACT_ATOMS: atom_id res chain seq x y z
N MET A 1 30.55 12.65 6.76
CA MET A 1 30.15 11.92 5.53
C MET A 1 28.65 12.05 5.39
N ASN A 2 28.15 12.20 4.17
CA ASN A 2 26.70 12.22 3.94
C ASN A 2 26.10 10.85 4.23
N PRO A 3 24.88 10.77 4.80
CA PRO A 3 24.18 9.51 5.00
C PRO A 3 23.88 8.83 3.66
N ILE A 4 23.81 7.50 3.66
CA ILE A 4 23.29 6.73 2.52
C ILE A 4 21.75 6.71 2.60
N VAL A 5 21.23 6.52 3.82
CA VAL A 5 19.79 6.43 4.07
C VAL A 5 19.37 7.52 5.06
N SER A 6 18.33 8.29 4.73
CA SER A 6 17.58 9.11 5.67
C SER A 6 16.32 8.33 6.08
N VAL A 7 16.22 7.98 7.35
CA VAL A 7 15.00 7.37 7.89
C VAL A 7 14.11 8.49 8.42
N ILE A 8 12.89 8.56 7.96
CA ILE A 8 11.87 9.51 8.44
C ILE A 8 10.89 8.76 9.31
N LEU A 9 10.77 9.17 10.56
CA LEU A 9 9.88 8.61 11.57
C LEU A 9 8.93 9.71 12.06
N PRO A 10 7.75 9.88 11.45
CA PRO A 10 6.71 10.72 11.99
C PRO A 10 6.16 10.12 13.27
N VAL A 11 5.92 10.96 14.28
CA VAL A 11 5.38 10.51 15.55
C VAL A 11 4.35 11.52 16.09
N ARG A 12 3.21 10.98 16.50
CA ARG A 12 2.23 11.67 17.32
C ARG A 12 1.82 10.75 18.46
N ASN A 13 2.23 11.12 19.67
CA ASN A 13 1.93 10.35 20.89
C ASN A 13 2.40 8.87 20.76
N GLY A 14 3.70 8.68 20.58
CA GLY A 14 4.31 7.37 20.31
C GLY A 14 4.31 6.40 21.50
N GLY A 15 3.93 6.88 22.69
CA GLY A 15 3.77 6.05 23.89
C GLY A 15 5.00 5.21 24.22
N ALA A 16 4.75 3.99 24.67
CA ALA A 16 5.80 3.06 25.10
C ALA A 16 6.60 2.46 23.93
N TYR A 17 6.12 2.54 22.69
CA TYR A 17 6.74 1.87 21.55
C TYR A 17 7.84 2.71 20.90
N LEU A 18 7.78 4.05 21.03
CA LEU A 18 8.69 4.95 20.33
C LEU A 18 10.17 4.69 20.63
N ALA A 19 10.52 4.42 21.87
CA ALA A 19 11.92 4.16 22.25
C ALA A 19 12.48 2.90 21.58
N GLU A 20 11.66 1.83 21.45
CA GLU A 20 12.04 0.60 20.75
C GLU A 20 12.18 0.84 19.24
N ALA A 21 11.25 1.57 18.64
CA ALA A 21 11.30 1.94 17.21
C ALA A 21 12.58 2.74 16.89
N VAL A 22 12.89 3.76 17.68
CA VAL A 22 14.12 4.58 17.53
C VAL A 22 15.38 3.73 17.72
N ALA A 23 15.41 2.87 18.74
CA ALA A 23 16.56 1.99 18.99
C ALA A 23 16.77 1.04 17.80
N SER A 24 15.70 0.45 17.24
CA SER A 24 15.79 -0.47 16.10
C SER A 24 16.39 0.16 14.84
N ILE A 25 16.27 1.48 14.68
CA ILE A 25 16.91 2.23 13.59
C ILE A 25 18.34 2.61 13.92
N LEU A 26 18.62 3.07 15.14
CA LEU A 26 19.98 3.48 15.50
C LEU A 26 20.94 2.29 15.67
N ASP A 27 20.41 1.08 15.87
CA ASP A 27 21.18 -0.17 15.98
C ASP A 27 21.28 -0.95 14.67
N GLN A 28 21.00 -0.31 13.53
CA GLN A 28 21.14 -0.93 12.20
C GLN A 28 22.61 -1.24 11.88
N SER A 29 22.83 -2.31 11.09
CA SER A 29 24.16 -2.66 10.56
C SER A 29 24.74 -1.61 9.60
N LEU A 30 23.91 -0.75 9.03
CA LEU A 30 24.31 0.37 8.20
C LEU A 30 24.65 1.59 9.06
N ASP A 31 25.93 1.92 9.26
CA ASP A 31 26.36 3.07 10.05
C ASP A 31 26.02 4.43 9.41
N ARG A 32 26.04 4.49 8.07
CA ARG A 32 25.82 5.73 7.30
C ARG A 32 24.34 6.03 7.12
N LEU A 33 23.63 6.22 8.22
CA LEU A 33 22.25 6.65 8.28
C LEU A 33 22.09 7.97 9.03
N GLU A 34 20.97 8.64 8.83
CA GLU A 34 20.39 9.61 9.73
C GLU A 34 18.95 9.24 10.05
N LEU A 35 18.51 9.48 11.27
CA LEU A 35 17.13 9.29 11.71
C LEU A 35 16.53 10.67 11.99
N ILE A 36 15.52 11.03 11.19
CA ILE A 36 14.75 12.27 11.32
C ILE A 36 13.43 11.91 11.98
N LEU A 37 13.35 12.13 13.28
CA LEU A 37 12.12 11.98 14.06
C LEU A 37 11.33 13.29 13.93
N VAL A 38 10.12 13.20 13.38
CA VAL A 38 9.27 14.36 13.14
C VAL A 38 8.11 14.35 14.11
N ASN A 39 8.16 15.29 15.06
CA ASN A 39 7.12 15.45 16.08
C ASN A 39 5.87 16.10 15.49
N ASP A 40 4.79 15.34 15.35
CA ASP A 40 3.49 15.86 14.93
C ASP A 40 2.65 16.28 16.15
N HIS A 41 3.15 17.27 16.91
CA HIS A 41 2.46 17.85 18.06
C HIS A 41 2.13 16.81 19.17
N SER A 42 3.10 15.99 19.54
CA SER A 42 2.96 15.04 20.67
C SER A 42 2.93 15.79 22.01
N ASP A 43 2.08 15.32 22.91
CA ASP A 43 1.92 15.85 24.27
C ASP A 43 2.02 14.77 25.38
N ASP A 44 2.37 13.53 25.00
CA ASP A 44 2.46 12.36 25.89
C ASP A 44 3.84 12.18 26.56
N GLY A 45 4.80 13.04 26.25
CA GLY A 45 6.16 12.96 26.79
C GLY A 45 7.03 11.85 26.18
N SER A 46 6.52 11.05 25.22
CA SER A 46 7.23 9.91 24.64
C SER A 46 8.56 10.29 23.97
N ILE A 47 8.62 11.46 23.32
CA ILE A 47 9.86 11.95 22.68
C ILE A 47 10.94 12.24 23.70
N ALA A 48 10.59 12.88 24.83
CA ALA A 48 11.52 13.15 25.91
C ALA A 48 12.01 11.86 26.59
N ALA A 49 11.16 10.82 26.61
CA ALA A 49 11.46 9.52 27.19
C ALA A 49 12.41 8.63 26.35
N ILE A 50 12.74 9.00 25.11
CA ILE A 50 13.69 8.24 24.26
C ILE A 50 15.04 8.05 24.98
N GLY A 51 15.51 9.07 25.72
CA GLY A 51 16.68 8.98 26.62
C GLY A 51 18.03 8.69 25.92
N ARG A 52 18.02 8.42 24.61
CA ARG A 52 19.19 8.07 23.82
C ARG A 52 19.80 9.29 23.15
N GLN A 53 21.07 9.54 23.39
CA GLN A 53 21.87 10.54 22.67
C GLN A 53 22.63 9.85 21.53
N ASP A 54 22.32 10.19 20.30
CA ASP A 54 23.02 9.69 19.10
C ASP A 54 23.10 10.85 18.08
N LYS A 55 24.30 11.11 17.56
CA LYS A 55 24.54 12.18 16.57
C LYS A 55 23.80 11.99 15.26
N ARG A 56 23.28 10.77 15.01
CA ARG A 56 22.49 10.42 13.83
C ARG A 56 21.01 10.72 14.02
N LEU A 57 20.54 10.95 15.25
CA LEU A 57 19.17 11.31 15.58
C LEU A 57 18.99 12.82 15.51
N CYS A 58 18.05 13.26 14.69
CA CYS A 58 17.57 14.64 14.62
C CYS A 58 16.09 14.66 14.95
N VAL A 59 15.68 15.47 15.92
CA VAL A 59 14.26 15.68 16.25
C VAL A 59 13.84 17.03 15.75
N ILE A 60 12.77 17.08 14.96
CA ILE A 60 12.20 18.31 14.40
C ILE A 60 10.68 18.33 14.60
N ASP A 61 10.09 19.51 14.63
CA ASP A 61 8.64 19.65 14.65
C ASP A 61 8.06 19.65 13.24
N SER A 62 6.89 19.07 13.09
CA SER A 62 6.15 19.05 11.83
C SER A 62 5.67 20.46 11.46
N SER A 63 5.73 20.80 10.18
CA SER A 63 5.22 22.07 9.64
C SER A 63 3.68 22.17 9.65
N GLY A 64 2.98 21.08 9.97
CA GLY A 64 1.52 21.00 10.06
C GLY A 64 1.09 19.68 10.71
N ARG A 65 -0.20 19.43 10.79
CA ARG A 65 -0.74 18.20 11.40
C ARG A 65 -0.96 17.10 10.38
N GLY A 66 -0.80 15.85 10.85
CA GLY A 66 -1.06 14.63 10.10
C GLY A 66 0.19 13.95 9.56
N VAL A 67 0.11 12.65 9.42
CA VAL A 67 1.24 11.77 9.10
C VAL A 67 1.91 12.11 7.77
N ALA A 68 1.13 12.49 6.74
CA ALA A 68 1.65 12.90 5.44
C ALA A 68 2.50 14.19 5.54
N ARG A 69 2.01 15.20 6.25
CA ARG A 69 2.74 16.47 6.45
C ARG A 69 3.98 16.29 7.30
N ALA A 70 3.89 15.47 8.34
CA ALA A 70 5.05 15.15 9.17
C ALA A 70 6.13 14.42 8.35
N PHE A 71 5.77 13.42 7.53
CA PHE A 71 6.72 12.79 6.64
C PHE A 71 7.36 13.79 5.66
N ASN A 72 6.55 14.62 4.98
CA ASN A 72 7.04 15.60 4.02
C ASN A 72 7.96 16.66 4.68
N THR A 73 7.70 17.03 5.94
CA THR A 73 8.60 17.87 6.72
C THR A 73 9.97 17.19 6.89
N GLY A 74 9.99 15.91 7.27
CA GLY A 74 11.22 15.12 7.36
C GLY A 74 11.92 14.98 6.00
N LEU A 75 11.16 14.75 4.93
CA LEU A 75 11.67 14.61 3.56
C LEU A 75 12.45 15.87 3.11
N SER A 76 11.96 17.06 3.48
CA SER A 76 12.64 18.32 3.15
C SER A 76 14.01 18.47 3.83
N GLN A 77 14.27 17.76 4.92
CA GLN A 77 15.53 17.77 5.68
C GLN A 77 16.43 16.57 5.34
N ALA A 78 15.89 15.57 4.67
CA ALA A 78 16.60 14.34 4.32
C ALA A 78 17.74 14.60 3.35
N ARG A 79 18.93 13.99 3.60
CA ARG A 79 20.17 14.17 2.81
C ARG A 79 20.65 12.86 2.19
N GLY A 80 19.99 11.74 2.51
CA GLY A 80 20.35 10.42 2.01
C GLY A 80 20.04 10.22 0.53
N GLN A 81 20.80 9.33 -0.08
CA GLN A 81 20.53 8.84 -1.43
C GLN A 81 19.20 8.08 -1.49
N PHE A 82 18.87 7.41 -0.39
CA PHE A 82 17.62 6.72 -0.18
C PHE A 82 16.88 7.34 0.99
N VAL A 83 15.55 7.32 0.92
CA VAL A 83 14.64 7.76 2.00
C VAL A 83 13.84 6.57 2.47
N ALA A 84 13.94 6.20 3.74
CA ALA A 84 13.18 5.11 4.33
C ALA A 84 12.09 5.64 5.25
N ARG A 85 10.93 4.99 5.21
CA ARG A 85 9.84 5.21 6.17
C ARG A 85 10.04 4.31 7.40
N MET A 86 9.67 4.81 8.58
CA MET A 86 9.52 4.05 9.80
C MET A 86 8.33 4.57 10.60
N ASP A 87 7.52 3.69 11.16
CA ASP A 87 6.44 4.07 12.07
C ASP A 87 6.90 3.96 13.54
N ALA A 88 6.26 4.74 14.41
CA ALA A 88 6.70 4.92 15.80
C ALA A 88 6.42 3.70 16.71
N ASP A 89 5.68 2.73 16.21
CA ASP A 89 5.22 1.53 16.92
C ASP A 89 5.81 0.21 16.37
N ASP A 90 6.62 0.27 15.31
CA ASP A 90 7.21 -0.89 14.66
C ASP A 90 8.67 -1.14 15.07
N VAL A 91 9.21 -2.29 14.65
CA VAL A 91 10.61 -2.68 14.93
C VAL A 91 11.31 -3.07 13.64
N SER A 92 12.34 -2.31 13.27
CA SER A 92 13.18 -2.59 12.12
C SER A 92 14.15 -3.75 12.44
N MET A 93 14.27 -4.74 11.55
CA MET A 93 15.29 -5.79 11.71
C MET A 93 16.69 -5.19 11.56
N PRO A 94 17.71 -5.71 12.26
CA PRO A 94 19.03 -5.07 12.35
C PRO A 94 19.74 -4.81 11.01
N ASN A 95 19.41 -5.56 9.97
CA ASN A 95 20.03 -5.45 8.64
C ASN A 95 19.12 -4.83 7.58
N ARG A 96 17.94 -4.32 7.97
CA ARG A 96 16.93 -3.83 7.00
C ARG A 96 17.50 -2.79 6.07
N LEU A 97 18.09 -1.72 6.60
CA LEU A 97 18.52 -0.58 5.80
C LEU A 97 19.68 -0.96 4.86
N GLU A 98 20.56 -1.85 5.31
CA GLU A 98 21.65 -2.38 4.49
C GLU A 98 21.13 -3.25 3.35
N VAL A 99 20.19 -4.17 3.63
CA VAL A 99 19.61 -5.07 2.63
C VAL A 99 18.84 -4.28 1.58
N GLN A 100 17.98 -3.35 2.00
CA GLN A 100 17.17 -2.55 1.08
C GLN A 100 18.02 -1.59 0.24
N SER A 101 19.02 -0.91 0.81
CA SER A 101 19.89 -0.02 0.04
C SER A 101 20.72 -0.79 -0.99
N ARG A 102 21.31 -1.94 -0.62
CA ARG A 102 22.02 -2.81 -1.55
C ARG A 102 21.12 -3.41 -2.63
N PHE A 103 19.87 -3.72 -2.27
CA PHE A 103 18.88 -4.19 -3.25
C PHE A 103 18.62 -3.12 -4.31
N LEU A 104 18.35 -1.89 -3.89
CA LEU A 104 18.16 -0.77 -4.80
C LEU A 104 19.42 -0.49 -5.65
N GLU A 105 20.61 -0.56 -5.08
CA GLU A 105 21.88 -0.41 -5.84
C GLU A 105 22.03 -1.45 -6.95
N LYS A 106 21.67 -2.71 -6.67
CA LYS A 106 21.75 -3.83 -7.61
C LYS A 106 20.64 -3.83 -8.67
N HIS A 107 19.51 -3.19 -8.40
CA HIS A 107 18.35 -3.14 -9.28
C HIS A 107 18.00 -1.70 -9.65
N PRO A 108 18.78 -1.06 -10.57
CA PRO A 108 18.64 0.37 -10.88
C PRO A 108 17.26 0.74 -11.46
N GLY A 109 16.52 -0.22 -12.01
CA GLY A 109 15.15 -0.01 -12.49
C GLY A 109 14.08 0.01 -11.39
N VAL A 110 14.40 -0.42 -10.16
CA VAL A 110 13.44 -0.37 -9.04
C VAL A 110 13.52 0.99 -8.36
N ASP A 111 12.38 1.66 -8.24
CA ASP A 111 12.26 3.00 -7.64
C ASP A 111 11.91 2.96 -6.15
N ILE A 112 11.10 1.98 -5.76
CA ILE A 112 10.61 1.79 -4.38
C ILE A 112 10.89 0.36 -3.94
N CYS A 113 11.53 0.22 -2.79
CA CYS A 113 11.84 -1.06 -2.17
C CYS A 113 11.01 -1.21 -0.89
N GLY A 114 10.05 -2.13 -0.89
CA GLY A 114 9.37 -2.57 0.32
C GLY A 114 10.18 -3.61 1.09
N ALA A 115 9.55 -4.23 2.10
CA ALA A 115 10.09 -5.40 2.79
C ALA A 115 9.00 -6.42 3.09
N CYS A 116 9.39 -7.70 3.23
CA CYS A 116 8.56 -8.69 3.89
C CYS A 116 8.51 -8.41 5.39
N VAL A 117 7.38 -8.73 6.01
CA VAL A 117 7.10 -8.38 7.40
C VAL A 117 6.73 -9.60 8.25
N GLU A 118 7.00 -9.51 9.53
CA GLU A 118 6.40 -10.34 10.57
C GLU A 118 5.38 -9.49 11.33
N ILE A 119 4.10 -9.84 11.25
CA ILE A 119 3.07 -9.19 12.07
C ILE A 119 3.15 -9.79 13.47
N PHE A 120 3.27 -8.94 14.49
CA PHE A 120 3.36 -9.37 15.88
C PHE A 120 2.47 -8.52 16.80
N SER A 121 2.05 -9.08 17.89
CA SER A 121 1.19 -8.42 18.88
C SER A 121 1.50 -8.92 20.27
N GLN A 122 1.12 -8.17 21.29
CA GLN A 122 1.09 -8.64 22.69
C GLN A 122 -0.06 -9.60 22.95
N GLN A 123 -1.09 -9.59 22.07
CA GLN A 123 -2.24 -10.48 22.10
C GLN A 123 -2.13 -11.53 21.02
N GLU A 124 -2.95 -12.58 21.09
CA GLU A 124 -3.02 -13.59 20.04
C GLU A 124 -3.48 -12.97 18.71
N LEU A 125 -2.75 -13.24 17.64
CA LEU A 125 -3.08 -12.77 16.30
C LEU A 125 -4.28 -13.55 15.74
N ALA A 126 -5.25 -12.86 15.19
CA ALA A 126 -6.33 -13.50 14.44
C ALA A 126 -5.78 -14.20 13.17
N GLY A 127 -6.40 -15.31 12.77
CA GLY A 127 -5.99 -16.05 11.56
C GLY A 127 -6.03 -15.21 10.28
N GLY A 128 -6.79 -14.10 10.26
CA GLY A 128 -6.78 -13.12 9.18
C GLY A 128 -5.43 -12.44 9.01
N ASN A 129 -4.78 -12.07 10.11
CA ASN A 129 -3.47 -11.40 10.08
C ASN A 129 -2.39 -12.30 9.48
N LEU A 130 -2.41 -13.60 9.78
CA LEU A 130 -1.46 -14.54 9.21
C LEU A 130 -1.64 -14.73 7.69
N ARG A 131 -2.89 -14.83 7.22
CA ARG A 131 -3.18 -14.90 5.77
C ARG A 131 -2.76 -13.62 5.06
N TYR A 132 -3.01 -12.47 5.67
CA TYR A 132 -2.61 -11.16 5.15
C TYR A 132 -1.08 -11.05 5.07
N GLN A 133 -0.37 -11.45 6.12
CA GLN A 133 1.10 -11.49 6.12
C GLN A 133 1.65 -12.40 5.00
N GLN A 134 1.08 -13.58 4.81
CA GLN A 134 1.49 -14.49 3.74
C GLN A 134 1.29 -13.85 2.36
N TRP A 135 0.12 -13.24 2.12
CA TRP A 135 -0.15 -12.55 0.88
C TRP A 135 0.85 -11.40 0.64
N LEU A 136 1.08 -10.55 1.65
CA LEU A 136 2.06 -9.45 1.57
C LEU A 136 3.46 -9.98 1.22
N ASN A 137 3.91 -11.05 1.89
CA ASN A 137 5.26 -11.56 1.73
C ASN A 137 5.46 -12.36 0.43
N ASN A 138 4.37 -12.80 -0.21
CA ASN A 138 4.42 -13.43 -1.53
C ASN A 138 4.45 -12.40 -2.69
N CYS A 139 4.10 -11.14 -2.44
CA CYS A 139 4.17 -10.06 -3.44
C CYS A 139 5.54 -9.39 -3.39
N THR A 140 6.53 -9.93 -4.10
CA THR A 140 7.93 -9.45 -4.05
C THR A 140 8.43 -8.86 -5.35
N THR A 141 7.96 -9.33 -6.51
CA THR A 141 8.39 -8.82 -7.81
C THR A 141 7.57 -7.62 -8.29
N PRO A 142 8.11 -6.78 -9.18
CA PRO A 142 7.35 -5.66 -9.74
C PRO A 142 6.03 -6.09 -10.39
N GLU A 143 6.01 -7.20 -11.10
CA GLU A 143 4.83 -7.73 -11.78
C GLU A 143 3.75 -8.15 -10.77
N GLN A 144 4.16 -8.82 -9.69
CA GLN A 144 3.24 -9.22 -8.62
C GLN A 144 2.66 -8.01 -7.91
N ILE A 145 3.49 -7.02 -7.55
CA ILE A 145 3.06 -5.81 -6.86
C ILE A 145 2.09 -5.01 -7.74
N HIS A 146 2.43 -4.79 -9.00
CA HIS A 146 1.57 -4.09 -9.96
C HIS A 146 0.21 -4.80 -10.15
N ARG A 147 0.22 -6.14 -10.21
CA ARG A 147 -0.98 -6.96 -10.36
C ARG A 147 -1.90 -6.88 -9.15
N GLU A 148 -1.33 -6.96 -7.95
CA GLU A 148 -2.08 -7.05 -6.70
C GLU A 148 -2.47 -5.66 -6.13
N LEU A 149 -1.92 -4.57 -6.68
CA LEU A 149 -2.06 -3.21 -6.12
C LEU A 149 -3.51 -2.74 -6.01
N PHE A 150 -4.40 -3.15 -6.92
CA PHE A 150 -5.83 -2.82 -6.85
C PHE A 150 -6.65 -3.76 -5.96
N ILE A 151 -6.04 -4.81 -5.41
CA ILE A 151 -6.65 -5.62 -4.35
C ILE A 151 -6.43 -4.95 -3.01
N GLU A 152 -5.17 -4.69 -2.67
CA GLU A 152 -4.71 -4.04 -1.43
C GLU A 152 -3.28 -3.53 -1.65
N SER A 153 -2.77 -2.64 -0.77
CA SER A 153 -1.37 -2.21 -0.83
C SER A 153 -0.42 -3.38 -0.56
N PRO A 154 0.40 -3.82 -1.55
CA PRO A 154 1.33 -4.93 -1.32
C PRO A 154 2.58 -4.51 -0.56
N ILE A 155 2.79 -3.21 -0.30
CA ILE A 155 3.93 -2.69 0.45
C ILE A 155 3.43 -2.12 1.77
N PRO A 156 3.80 -2.72 2.92
CA PRO A 156 3.57 -2.11 4.22
C PRO A 156 4.30 -0.76 4.30
N ASN A 157 3.58 0.31 4.56
CA ASN A 157 4.12 1.68 4.56
C ASN A 157 5.40 1.85 5.39
N PRO A 158 5.49 1.36 6.65
CA PRO A 158 6.70 1.49 7.46
C PRO A 158 7.91 0.72 6.92
N SER A 159 7.70 -0.16 5.93
CA SER A 159 8.76 -0.92 5.28
C SER A 159 9.37 -0.22 4.06
N ALA A 160 8.74 0.83 3.55
CA ALA A 160 9.13 1.44 2.29
C ALA A 160 10.47 2.18 2.36
N MET A 161 11.31 1.96 1.33
CA MET A 161 12.51 2.74 1.04
C MET A 161 12.45 3.21 -0.41
N PHE A 162 12.65 4.48 -0.61
CA PHE A 162 12.54 5.16 -1.90
C PHE A 162 13.90 5.61 -2.39
N ARG A 163 14.13 5.56 -3.70
CA ARG A 163 15.17 6.42 -4.28
C ARG A 163 14.81 7.88 -4.04
N ARG A 164 15.78 8.71 -3.73
CA ARG A 164 15.54 10.14 -3.49
C ARG A 164 14.80 10.80 -4.66
N ASN A 165 15.27 10.59 -5.87
CA ASN A 165 14.65 11.14 -7.07
C ASN A 165 13.23 10.62 -7.33
N ALA A 166 12.90 9.40 -6.92
CA ALA A 166 11.55 8.84 -7.07
C ALA A 166 10.55 9.52 -6.13
N ILE A 167 10.87 9.62 -4.83
CA ILE A 167 9.98 10.28 -3.87
C ILE A 167 9.85 11.78 -4.14
N ASP A 168 10.90 12.42 -4.65
CA ASP A 168 10.88 13.83 -5.07
C ASP A 168 9.95 14.04 -6.29
N LYS A 169 9.97 13.14 -7.29
CA LYS A 169 9.05 13.17 -8.43
C LYS A 169 7.60 13.01 -8.01
N LEU A 170 7.34 12.21 -6.99
CA LEU A 170 6.00 12.04 -6.41
C LEU A 170 5.58 13.21 -5.52
N ALA A 171 6.48 14.18 -5.26
CA ALA A 171 6.29 15.28 -4.32
C ALA A 171 5.94 14.81 -2.89
N GLY A 172 6.45 13.65 -2.49
CA GLY A 172 6.17 13.01 -1.21
C GLY A 172 4.74 12.48 -1.10
N TYR A 173 4.24 12.42 0.13
CA TYR A 173 2.86 12.00 0.42
C TYR A 173 1.87 13.11 0.06
N GLY A 174 0.77 12.72 -0.59
CA GLY A 174 -0.43 13.55 -0.72
C GLY A 174 -1.20 13.66 0.62
N ASP A 175 -2.24 14.49 0.61
CA ASP A 175 -3.19 14.61 1.73
C ASP A 175 -4.63 14.43 1.19
N PRO A 176 -4.93 13.27 0.58
CA PRO A 176 -6.26 12.99 0.03
C PRO A 176 -7.24 12.58 1.13
N ASP A 177 -8.53 12.41 0.75
CA ASP A 177 -9.59 11.89 1.62
C ASP A 177 -9.54 10.36 1.82
N TRP A 178 -8.53 9.68 1.29
CA TRP A 178 -8.26 8.24 1.41
C TRP A 178 -6.84 8.00 1.98
N PRO A 179 -6.45 6.73 2.26
CA PRO A 179 -5.14 6.46 2.85
C PRO A 179 -3.97 7.04 2.03
N GLU A 180 -3.13 7.83 2.69
CA GLU A 180 -2.05 8.56 2.04
C GLU A 180 -0.94 7.66 1.50
N ASP A 181 -0.73 6.52 2.13
CA ASP A 181 0.24 5.52 1.70
C ASP A 181 -0.23 4.77 0.45
N TYR A 182 -1.49 4.39 0.43
CA TYR A 182 -2.09 3.76 -0.73
C TYR A 182 -2.13 4.71 -1.93
N ASP A 183 -2.45 6.00 -1.70
CA ASP A 183 -2.34 7.06 -2.69
C ASP A 183 -0.93 7.15 -3.28
N LEU A 184 0.10 7.14 -2.42
CA LEU A 184 1.50 7.23 -2.86
C LEU A 184 1.87 6.07 -3.78
N PHE A 185 1.51 4.83 -3.43
CA PHE A 185 1.85 3.66 -4.24
C PHE A 185 1.03 3.60 -5.55
N LEU A 186 -0.23 4.04 -5.54
CA LEU A 186 -1.03 4.16 -6.77
C LEU A 186 -0.47 5.25 -7.69
N ARG A 187 -0.02 6.40 -7.16
CA ARG A 187 0.68 7.44 -7.95
C ARG A 187 2.00 6.95 -8.51
N ALA A 188 2.74 6.16 -7.74
CA ALA A 188 4.00 5.57 -8.20
C ALA A 188 3.75 4.61 -9.38
N ASP A 189 2.74 3.74 -9.26
CA ASP A 189 2.34 2.82 -10.34
C ASP A 189 1.88 3.58 -11.59
N ALA A 190 1.05 4.62 -11.41
CA ALA A 190 0.59 5.48 -12.50
C ALA A 190 1.74 6.24 -13.21
N ALA A 191 2.82 6.54 -12.48
CA ALA A 191 4.04 7.13 -13.03
C ALA A 191 4.99 6.10 -13.67
N GLY A 192 4.61 4.82 -13.73
CA GLY A 192 5.42 3.73 -14.28
C GLY A 192 6.63 3.35 -13.42
N MET A 193 6.62 3.70 -12.13
CA MET A 193 7.70 3.35 -11.20
C MET A 193 7.61 1.87 -10.81
N LEU A 194 8.76 1.20 -10.77
CA LEU A 194 8.83 -0.19 -10.34
C LEU A 194 9.01 -0.31 -8.84
N MET A 195 8.20 -1.17 -8.25
CA MET A 195 8.21 -1.50 -6.82
C MET A 195 8.58 -2.97 -6.63
N ALA A 196 9.47 -3.27 -5.69
CA ALA A 196 9.89 -4.65 -5.40
C ALA A 196 10.26 -4.83 -3.92
N LYS A 197 10.47 -6.06 -3.50
CA LYS A 197 10.96 -6.39 -2.16
C LYS A 197 12.09 -7.41 -2.25
N PRO A 198 13.15 -7.25 -1.45
CA PRO A 198 14.12 -8.33 -1.23
C PRO A 198 13.50 -9.44 -0.39
N ASP A 199 14.08 -10.64 -0.49
CA ASP A 199 13.70 -11.76 0.34
C ASP A 199 14.03 -11.53 1.82
N GLY A 200 13.30 -12.21 2.69
CA GLY A 200 13.49 -12.21 4.14
C GLY A 200 12.71 -11.13 4.89
N ILE A 201 12.39 -11.45 6.14
CA ILE A 201 11.68 -10.53 7.04
C ILE A 201 12.64 -9.42 7.47
N LEU A 202 12.29 -8.18 7.15
CA LEU A 202 13.10 -7.00 7.47
C LEU A 202 12.41 -6.00 8.40
N LEU A 203 11.12 -6.20 8.67
CA LEU A 203 10.35 -5.38 9.60
C LEU A 203 9.43 -6.27 10.43
N ARG A 204 9.37 -6.03 11.72
CA ARG A 204 8.33 -6.52 12.61
C ARG A 204 7.26 -5.44 12.71
N TRP A 205 6.06 -5.77 12.25
CA TRP A 205 4.92 -4.86 12.12
C TRP A 205 3.95 -5.09 13.27
N ARG A 206 3.88 -4.11 14.17
CA ARG A 206 3.11 -4.27 15.41
C ARG A 206 1.62 -4.10 15.16
N GLU A 207 0.85 -5.05 15.67
CA GLU A 207 -0.60 -5.00 15.68
C GLU A 207 -1.11 -4.63 17.08
N HIS A 208 -1.90 -3.55 17.19
CA HIS A 208 -2.55 -3.10 18.42
C HIS A 208 -3.79 -2.24 18.11
N GLU A 209 -4.67 -2.04 19.10
CA GLU A 209 -5.95 -1.35 18.92
C GLU A 209 -5.83 0.14 18.59
N GLN A 210 -4.75 0.78 18.98
CA GLN A 210 -4.54 2.23 18.79
C GLN A 210 -3.86 2.59 17.46
N ARG A 211 -3.68 1.62 16.56
CA ARG A 211 -3.12 1.92 15.22
C ARG A 211 -3.99 2.92 14.49
N LEU A 212 -3.34 3.82 13.74
CA LEU A 212 -4.03 4.84 12.94
C LEU A 212 -5.05 4.22 11.98
N THR A 213 -4.71 3.08 11.37
CA THR A 213 -5.60 2.32 10.48
C THR A 213 -6.88 1.80 11.15
N ARG A 214 -6.96 1.80 12.49
CA ARG A 214 -8.14 1.40 13.25
C ARG A 214 -8.91 2.58 13.84
N THR A 215 -8.31 3.75 13.94
CA THR A 215 -8.84 4.90 14.67
C THR A 215 -9.20 6.09 13.79
N ASP A 216 -8.68 6.17 12.58
CA ASP A 216 -8.93 7.25 11.64
C ASP A 216 -9.83 6.76 10.49
N SER A 217 -10.94 7.43 10.24
CA SER A 217 -11.93 7.11 9.20
C SER A 217 -11.37 7.19 7.77
N ARG A 218 -10.20 7.81 7.57
CA ARG A 218 -9.47 7.81 6.30
C ARG A 218 -9.14 6.38 5.82
N TYR A 219 -8.98 5.45 6.77
CA TYR A 219 -8.67 4.04 6.48
C TYR A 219 -9.91 3.14 6.42
N ASP A 220 -11.11 3.71 6.36
CA ASP A 220 -12.33 2.93 6.13
C ASP A 220 -12.30 2.27 4.75
N ILE A 221 -12.88 1.06 4.65
CA ILE A 221 -12.95 0.30 3.39
C ILE A 221 -13.51 1.14 2.24
N ALA A 222 -14.50 1.99 2.50
CA ALA A 222 -15.09 2.85 1.49
C ALA A 222 -14.07 3.84 0.89
N ARG A 223 -13.12 4.33 1.70
CA ARG A 223 -12.07 5.25 1.26
C ARG A 223 -11.02 4.54 0.40
N PHE A 224 -10.63 3.32 0.76
CA PHE A 224 -9.79 2.48 -0.11
C PHE A 224 -10.46 2.22 -1.45
N GLN A 225 -11.76 1.92 -1.46
CA GLN A 225 -12.50 1.70 -2.70
C GLN A 225 -12.62 2.98 -3.55
N ALA A 226 -12.74 4.15 -2.91
CA ALA A 226 -12.73 5.44 -3.61
C ALA A 226 -11.37 5.71 -4.29
N ALA A 227 -10.25 5.48 -3.58
CA ALA A 227 -8.92 5.56 -4.18
C ALA A 227 -8.78 4.64 -5.40
N LYS A 228 -9.19 3.37 -5.27
CA LYS A 228 -9.15 2.40 -6.40
C LYS A 228 -9.95 2.90 -7.59
N ALA A 229 -11.19 3.36 -7.38
CA ALA A 229 -12.04 3.85 -8.46
C ALA A 229 -11.44 5.06 -9.16
N HIS A 230 -10.89 6.02 -8.41
CA HIS A 230 -10.21 7.20 -8.94
C HIS A 230 -9.02 6.82 -9.82
N PHE A 231 -8.11 5.97 -9.33
CA PHE A 231 -6.93 5.57 -10.08
C PHE A 231 -7.25 4.59 -11.23
N LEU A 232 -8.29 3.77 -11.12
CA LEU A 232 -8.82 3.01 -12.26
C LEU A 232 -9.27 3.97 -13.37
N ALA A 233 -10.12 4.94 -13.05
CA ALA A 233 -10.67 5.88 -14.02
C ALA A 233 -9.59 6.76 -14.66
N THR A 234 -8.65 7.27 -13.87
CA THR A 234 -7.68 8.29 -14.32
C THR A 234 -6.51 7.73 -15.11
N TYR A 235 -6.06 6.49 -14.85
CA TYR A 235 -4.93 5.95 -15.62
C TYR A 235 -5.08 4.50 -16.08
N ARG A 236 -5.73 3.61 -15.28
CA ARG A 236 -5.68 2.18 -15.55
C ARG A 236 -6.62 1.75 -16.68
N LEU A 237 -7.82 2.33 -16.73
CA LEU A 237 -8.84 2.01 -17.72
C LEU A 237 -8.54 2.60 -19.10
N GLN A 238 -7.82 3.72 -19.17
CA GLN A 238 -7.50 4.42 -20.42
C GLN A 238 -8.74 4.67 -21.31
N GLY A 239 -9.88 4.98 -20.67
CA GLY A 239 -11.16 5.21 -21.36
C GLY A 239 -11.92 3.95 -21.78
N ARG A 240 -11.42 2.76 -21.47
CA ARG A 240 -12.10 1.49 -21.76
C ARG A 240 -13.37 1.36 -20.92
N PRO A 241 -14.48 0.87 -21.50
CA PRO A 241 -15.66 0.52 -20.72
C PRO A 241 -15.39 -0.69 -19.82
N VAL A 242 -16.21 -0.83 -18.79
CA VAL A 242 -16.03 -1.82 -17.72
C VAL A 242 -17.19 -2.78 -17.65
N VAL A 243 -16.90 -4.05 -17.39
CA VAL A 243 -17.84 -5.06 -16.92
C VAL A 243 -17.41 -5.50 -15.53
N ILE A 244 -18.33 -5.53 -14.55
CA ILE A 244 -18.00 -5.89 -13.16
C ILE A 244 -18.37 -7.35 -12.90
N TRP A 245 -17.39 -8.18 -12.54
CA TRP A 245 -17.66 -9.53 -12.13
C TRP A 245 -17.95 -9.58 -10.62
N GLY A 246 -19.22 -9.86 -10.30
CA GLY A 246 -19.75 -9.92 -8.94
C GLY A 246 -20.67 -8.75 -8.62
N ALA A 247 -21.98 -9.02 -8.53
CA ALA A 247 -23.01 -8.03 -8.16
C ALA A 247 -23.26 -7.93 -6.64
N GLY A 248 -22.30 -8.38 -5.82
CA GLY A 248 -22.30 -8.31 -4.36
C GLY A 248 -22.08 -6.88 -3.83
N PRO A 249 -21.91 -6.70 -2.50
CA PRO A 249 -21.70 -5.37 -1.90
C PRO A 249 -20.50 -4.63 -2.51
N THR A 250 -19.35 -5.29 -2.66
CA THR A 250 -18.12 -4.70 -3.22
C THR A 250 -18.32 -4.28 -4.67
N GLY A 251 -18.90 -5.14 -5.52
CA GLY A 251 -19.13 -4.79 -6.93
C GLY A 251 -20.12 -3.66 -7.11
N ARG A 252 -21.15 -3.55 -6.24
CA ARG A 252 -22.08 -2.42 -6.27
C ARG A 252 -21.44 -1.12 -5.83
N LEU A 253 -20.60 -1.15 -4.80
CA LEU A 253 -19.85 0.03 -4.36
C LEU A 253 -18.88 0.49 -5.46
N MET A 254 -18.14 -0.44 -6.06
CA MET A 254 -17.24 -0.14 -7.17
C MET A 254 -17.98 0.45 -8.37
N HIS A 255 -19.17 -0.09 -8.71
CA HIS A 255 -20.04 0.49 -9.74
C HIS A 255 -20.37 1.95 -9.42
N ASP A 256 -20.87 2.23 -8.21
CA ASP A 256 -21.33 3.57 -7.84
C ASP A 256 -20.15 4.58 -7.86
N LEU A 257 -18.96 4.17 -7.40
CA LEU A 257 -17.76 4.99 -7.40
C LEU A 257 -17.22 5.25 -8.82
N LEU A 258 -17.12 4.22 -9.67
CA LEU A 258 -16.66 4.37 -11.05
C LEU A 258 -17.63 5.19 -11.89
N LEU A 259 -18.94 5.06 -11.64
CA LEU A 259 -19.95 5.90 -12.31
C LEU A 259 -19.76 7.38 -11.94
N ALA A 260 -19.43 7.67 -10.67
CA ALA A 260 -19.14 9.03 -10.21
C ALA A 260 -17.87 9.62 -10.86
N GLU A 261 -16.89 8.77 -11.21
CA GLU A 261 -15.68 9.14 -11.98
C GLU A 261 -15.93 9.19 -13.50
N GLY A 262 -17.17 9.01 -13.97
CA GLY A 262 -17.54 9.09 -15.37
C GLY A 262 -17.20 7.85 -16.22
N VAL A 263 -16.92 6.72 -15.58
CA VAL A 263 -16.59 5.46 -16.27
C VAL A 263 -17.85 4.82 -16.85
N SER A 264 -17.79 4.37 -18.10
CA SER A 264 -18.85 3.59 -18.74
C SER A 264 -18.86 2.17 -18.22
N ILE A 265 -19.96 1.76 -17.58
CA ILE A 265 -20.15 0.40 -17.03
C ILE A 265 -21.27 -0.26 -17.82
N LEU A 266 -20.99 -1.41 -18.44
CA LEU A 266 -21.91 -2.07 -19.37
C LEU A 266 -22.82 -3.09 -18.67
N GLY A 267 -22.37 -3.72 -17.58
CA GLY A 267 -23.15 -4.74 -16.87
C GLY A 267 -22.35 -5.48 -15.81
N PHE A 268 -22.98 -6.51 -15.28
CA PHE A 268 -22.36 -7.39 -14.29
C PHE A 268 -22.25 -8.81 -14.80
N LEU A 269 -21.17 -9.50 -14.46
CA LEU A 269 -21.05 -10.95 -14.60
C LEU A 269 -21.47 -11.64 -13.28
N GLU A 270 -22.25 -12.68 -13.40
CA GLU A 270 -22.86 -13.39 -12.28
C GLU A 270 -22.81 -14.90 -12.51
N VAL A 271 -22.50 -15.65 -11.46
CA VAL A 271 -22.46 -17.12 -11.49
C VAL A 271 -23.78 -17.78 -11.03
N HIS A 272 -24.61 -17.03 -10.28
CA HIS A 272 -25.82 -17.59 -9.70
C HIS A 272 -26.97 -17.62 -10.71
N PRO A 273 -27.46 -18.81 -11.14
CA PRO A 273 -28.41 -18.95 -12.25
C PRO A 273 -29.69 -18.12 -12.10
N ARG A 274 -30.20 -17.95 -10.85
CA ARG A 274 -31.43 -17.18 -10.59
C ARG A 274 -31.27 -15.66 -10.76
N ARG A 275 -30.05 -15.18 -10.89
CA ARG A 275 -29.74 -13.74 -11.04
C ARG A 275 -29.38 -13.37 -12.48
N ILE A 276 -28.91 -14.35 -13.25
CA ILE A 276 -28.58 -14.18 -14.67
C ILE A 276 -29.85 -13.82 -15.44
N GLY A 277 -29.76 -12.85 -16.34
CA GLY A 277 -30.87 -12.29 -17.10
C GLY A 277 -31.68 -11.21 -16.36
N GLY A 278 -31.38 -10.99 -15.07
CA GLY A 278 -31.95 -9.88 -14.30
C GLY A 278 -31.15 -8.57 -14.48
N THR A 279 -31.44 -7.60 -13.64
CA THR A 279 -30.74 -6.32 -13.63
C THR A 279 -30.22 -5.96 -12.24
N LYS A 280 -29.10 -5.21 -12.21
CA LYS A 280 -28.53 -4.62 -11.00
C LYS A 280 -28.06 -3.19 -11.29
N ARG A 281 -28.42 -2.23 -10.46
CA ARG A 281 -28.12 -0.80 -10.72
C ARG A 281 -28.63 -0.32 -12.08
N GLY A 282 -29.72 -0.91 -12.61
CA GLY A 282 -30.23 -0.62 -13.95
C GLY A 282 -29.47 -1.30 -15.10
N LEU A 283 -28.39 -2.03 -14.81
CA LEU A 283 -27.56 -2.70 -15.79
C LEU A 283 -27.85 -4.21 -15.85
N PRO A 284 -27.64 -4.87 -17.00
CA PRO A 284 -27.88 -6.31 -17.15
C PRO A 284 -26.91 -7.16 -16.34
N MET A 285 -27.38 -8.32 -15.89
CA MET A 285 -26.56 -9.36 -15.29
C MET A 285 -26.40 -10.52 -16.26
N TRP A 286 -25.18 -10.72 -16.76
CA TRP A 286 -24.82 -11.74 -17.74
C TRP A 286 -24.19 -12.95 -17.10
N PRO A 287 -24.25 -14.15 -17.74
CA PRO A 287 -23.43 -15.28 -17.35
C PRO A 287 -21.95 -14.97 -17.57
N ILE A 288 -21.08 -15.67 -16.83
CA ILE A 288 -19.62 -15.40 -16.89
C ILE A 288 -19.02 -15.73 -18.27
N GLU A 289 -19.63 -16.66 -19.01
CA GLU A 289 -19.22 -17.04 -20.37
C GLU A 289 -19.23 -15.82 -21.34
N ARG A 290 -19.99 -14.77 -21.01
CA ARG A 290 -19.99 -13.50 -21.76
C ARG A 290 -18.60 -12.88 -21.89
N VAL A 291 -17.65 -13.23 -21.01
CA VAL A 291 -16.24 -12.78 -21.10
C VAL A 291 -15.60 -13.09 -22.44
N THR A 292 -15.99 -14.20 -23.08
CA THR A 292 -15.43 -14.58 -24.40
C THR A 292 -15.83 -13.66 -25.53
N GLU A 293 -16.91 -12.89 -25.35
CA GLU A 293 -17.43 -11.95 -26.33
C GLU A 293 -16.93 -10.50 -26.11
N LEU A 294 -16.20 -10.26 -25.01
CA LEU A 294 -15.65 -8.95 -24.69
C LEU A 294 -14.34 -8.75 -25.47
N GLU A 295 -14.25 -7.64 -26.21
CA GLU A 295 -13.08 -7.31 -27.04
C GLU A 295 -12.25 -6.17 -26.46
N ASN A 296 -12.88 -5.06 -26.09
CA ASN A 296 -12.22 -3.85 -25.59
C ASN A 296 -12.56 -3.52 -24.14
N GLU A 297 -13.52 -4.18 -23.55
CA GLU A 297 -13.95 -3.98 -22.19
C GLU A 297 -12.91 -4.54 -21.21
N LEU A 298 -12.76 -3.89 -20.04
CA LEU A 298 -12.00 -4.45 -18.93
C LEU A 298 -12.96 -5.09 -17.92
N VAL A 299 -12.67 -6.34 -17.54
CA VAL A 299 -13.43 -7.00 -16.48
C VAL A 299 -12.81 -6.65 -15.13
N LEU A 300 -13.57 -5.99 -14.24
CA LEU A 300 -13.18 -5.76 -12.86
C LEU A 300 -13.77 -6.84 -11.96
N VAL A 301 -12.91 -7.69 -11.41
CA VAL A 301 -13.32 -8.80 -10.55
C VAL A 301 -13.46 -8.31 -9.11
N ALA A 302 -14.72 -8.16 -8.65
CA ALA A 302 -15.09 -7.66 -7.33
C ALA A 302 -15.59 -8.80 -6.42
N VAL A 303 -14.93 -9.95 -6.47
CA VAL A 303 -15.27 -11.16 -5.70
C VAL A 303 -14.23 -11.38 -4.62
N GLY A 304 -14.59 -11.12 -3.37
CA GLY A 304 -13.69 -11.23 -2.19
C GLY A 304 -13.79 -12.54 -1.42
N ALA A 305 -14.46 -13.58 -1.94
CA ALA A 305 -14.51 -14.87 -1.28
C ALA A 305 -13.13 -15.56 -1.23
N ALA A 306 -12.82 -16.22 -0.12
CA ALA A 306 -11.55 -16.91 0.03
C ALA A 306 -11.39 -18.00 -1.06
N GLY A 307 -10.22 -18.00 -1.73
CA GLY A 307 -9.91 -18.92 -2.83
C GLY A 307 -10.49 -18.53 -4.20
N ALA A 308 -11.49 -17.64 -4.25
CA ALA A 308 -12.15 -17.28 -5.50
C ALA A 308 -11.18 -16.64 -6.53
N ARG A 309 -10.17 -15.90 -6.08
CA ARG A 309 -9.19 -15.28 -6.99
C ARG A 309 -8.43 -16.30 -7.81
N ASP A 310 -7.97 -17.37 -7.18
CA ASP A 310 -7.21 -18.43 -7.87
C ASP A 310 -8.11 -19.22 -8.83
N GLU A 311 -9.32 -19.54 -8.40
CA GLU A 311 -10.31 -20.19 -9.26
C GLU A 311 -10.66 -19.35 -10.49
N ILE A 312 -10.86 -18.03 -10.30
CA ILE A 312 -11.17 -17.10 -11.39
C ILE A 312 -9.97 -16.94 -12.32
N ARG A 313 -8.73 -16.87 -11.82
CA ARG A 313 -7.52 -16.84 -12.66
C ARG A 313 -7.46 -18.04 -13.58
N VAL A 314 -7.56 -19.24 -13.01
CA VAL A 314 -7.55 -20.49 -13.78
C VAL A 314 -8.67 -20.50 -14.84
N TRP A 315 -9.87 -20.06 -14.47
CA TRP A 315 -10.99 -20.01 -15.39
C TRP A 315 -10.76 -18.98 -16.52
N MET A 316 -10.25 -17.77 -16.19
CA MET A 316 -9.95 -16.71 -17.18
C MET A 316 -8.84 -17.13 -18.14
N GLU A 317 -7.78 -17.77 -17.63
CA GLU A 317 -6.70 -18.34 -18.46
C GLU A 317 -7.24 -19.39 -19.45
N ALA A 318 -8.17 -20.23 -19.02
CA ALA A 318 -8.84 -21.19 -19.92
C ALA A 318 -9.71 -20.52 -20.99
N GLN A 319 -10.11 -19.24 -20.80
CA GLN A 319 -10.78 -18.40 -21.79
C GLN A 319 -9.78 -17.52 -22.58
N GLU A 320 -8.49 -17.79 -22.52
CA GLU A 320 -7.41 -17.03 -23.18
C GLU A 320 -7.36 -15.55 -22.77
N LYS A 321 -7.89 -15.20 -21.56
CA LYS A 321 -7.87 -13.84 -21.01
C LYS A 321 -6.68 -13.66 -20.08
N GLN A 322 -6.02 -12.51 -20.19
CA GLN A 322 -4.80 -12.18 -19.46
C GLN A 322 -5.07 -11.12 -18.37
N GLU A 323 -4.64 -11.41 -17.14
CA GLU A 323 -4.68 -10.45 -16.04
C GLU A 323 -3.82 -9.22 -16.36
N GLY A 324 -4.33 -8.03 -16.03
CA GLY A 324 -3.69 -6.75 -16.36
C GLY A 324 -4.09 -6.19 -17.73
N ARG A 325 -4.46 -7.04 -18.69
CA ARG A 325 -4.91 -6.63 -20.03
C ARG A 325 -6.43 -6.72 -20.19
N ASP A 326 -7.00 -7.87 -19.83
CA ASP A 326 -8.42 -8.19 -20.08
C ASP A 326 -9.24 -8.13 -18.80
N TYR A 327 -8.62 -8.34 -17.66
CA TYR A 327 -9.26 -8.26 -16.35
C TYR A 327 -8.30 -7.81 -15.25
N LEU A 328 -8.88 -7.30 -14.15
CA LEU A 328 -8.18 -6.91 -12.91
C LEU A 328 -9.01 -7.33 -11.70
N PHE A 329 -8.33 -7.77 -10.64
CA PHE A 329 -8.97 -7.92 -9.32
C PHE A 329 -9.01 -6.58 -8.58
N VAL A 330 -10.16 -6.32 -7.91
CA VAL A 330 -10.39 -5.11 -7.10
C VAL A 330 -10.89 -5.45 -5.69
N ALA A 331 -10.95 -6.78 -5.36
CA ALA A 331 -11.36 -7.29 -4.05
C ALA A 331 -10.60 -8.57 -3.68
#